data_d54324b0a621c1941afe6e5e0ab34cd9
#
_entry.id   d54324b0a621c1941afe6e5e0ab34cd9
#
_cell.length_a   1.000
_cell.length_b   1.000
_cell.length_c   1.000
_cell.angle_alpha   90.00
_cell.angle_beta   90.00
_cell.angle_gamma   90.00
#
_symmetry.space_group_name_H-M   'P 1'
#
loop_
_entity.id
_entity.type
_entity.pdbx_description
1 polymer ?
#
loop_
_entity_poly.entity_id
_entity_poly.type
_entity_poly.pdbx_seq_one_letter_code
_entity_poly.pdbx_strand_id
1 'polypeptide(L)'
;MRRSAPSTTELRIAAGLRRRDPDAVRALYAEYGPGALALLRDTIRDRSAVEDVYQQVLLEAWQRGRSFDPARASLRTWLATIARSRAIDHLRRRVPEPHDPADAYGDLATGGSSEPVTQLLDRVTLEQLLERLPVEEVEVVRLRWQLGMSQAQIAAHTGVPLGTVKSRTASALRRLRAMLEEERTPLS
;
A
#
# COMPACT_ATOMS: atom_id res chain seq x y z
N MET A 1 11.84 -17.23 1.98
CA MET A 1 10.81 -17.76 2.92
C MET A 1 9.66 -18.31 2.11
N ARG A 2 9.32 -19.60 2.24
CA ARG A 2 8.20 -20.21 1.49
C ARG A 2 6.89 -19.60 2.03
N ARG A 3 6.09 -19.03 1.14
CA ARG A 3 4.73 -18.59 1.47
C ARG A 3 3.97 -19.75 2.14
N SER A 4 3.34 -19.48 3.27
CA SER A 4 2.42 -20.45 3.88
C SER A 4 1.35 -20.84 2.85
N ALA A 5 1.04 -22.12 2.73
CA ALA A 5 0.01 -22.58 1.82
C ALA A 5 -1.32 -21.85 2.12
N PRO A 6 -2.12 -21.52 1.10
CA PRO A 6 -3.40 -20.85 1.32
C PRO A 6 -4.31 -21.72 2.20
N SER A 7 -5.00 -21.11 3.15
CA SER A 7 -5.91 -21.83 4.03
C SER A 7 -7.11 -22.38 3.25
N THR A 8 -7.75 -23.40 3.77
CA THR A 8 -8.99 -23.97 3.19
C THR A 8 -10.07 -22.89 3.02
N THR A 9 -10.18 -21.98 3.98
CA THR A 9 -11.09 -20.82 3.93
C THR A 9 -10.74 -19.89 2.79
N GLU A 10 -9.47 -19.57 2.61
CA GLU A 10 -8.99 -18.73 1.51
C GLU A 10 -9.30 -19.33 0.14
N LEU A 11 -9.05 -20.63 -0.04
CA LEU A 11 -9.36 -21.33 -1.28
C LEU A 11 -10.86 -21.37 -1.57
N ARG A 12 -11.69 -21.57 -0.55
CA ARG A 12 -13.15 -21.55 -0.68
C ARG A 12 -13.66 -20.18 -1.11
N ILE A 13 -13.20 -19.11 -0.47
CA ILE A 13 -13.56 -17.73 -0.84
C ILE A 13 -13.11 -17.44 -2.27
N ALA A 14 -11.87 -17.77 -2.63
CA ALA A 14 -11.35 -17.58 -3.98
C ALA A 14 -12.19 -18.30 -5.04
N ALA A 15 -12.57 -19.55 -4.78
CA ALA A 15 -13.42 -20.33 -5.69
C ALA A 15 -14.82 -19.70 -5.84
N GLY A 16 -15.39 -19.20 -4.76
CA GLY A 16 -16.69 -18.52 -4.78
C GLY A 16 -16.64 -17.18 -5.55
N LEU A 17 -15.59 -16.37 -5.34
CA LEU A 17 -15.39 -15.13 -6.08
C LEU A 17 -15.31 -15.37 -7.59
N ARG A 18 -14.64 -16.45 -8.03
CA ARG A 18 -14.57 -16.83 -9.45
C ARG A 18 -15.93 -17.16 -10.04
N ARG A 19 -16.81 -17.81 -9.25
CA ARG A 19 -18.18 -18.15 -9.64
C ARG A 19 -19.18 -17.02 -9.47
N ARG A 20 -18.75 -15.87 -8.97
CA ARG A 20 -19.61 -14.75 -8.58
C ARG A 20 -20.66 -15.15 -7.54
N ASP A 21 -20.25 -15.92 -6.56
CA ASP A 21 -21.09 -16.32 -5.44
C ASP A 21 -21.18 -15.16 -4.43
N PRO A 22 -22.39 -14.63 -4.13
CA PRO A 22 -22.56 -13.55 -3.17
C PRO A 22 -22.06 -13.91 -1.76
N ASP A 23 -22.14 -15.19 -1.37
CA ASP A 23 -21.68 -15.66 -0.06
C ASP A 23 -20.16 -15.59 0.07
N ALA A 24 -19.43 -15.70 -1.05
CA ALA A 24 -17.99 -15.51 -1.04
C ALA A 24 -17.58 -14.06 -0.73
N VAL A 25 -18.38 -13.07 -1.15
CA VAL A 25 -18.15 -11.66 -0.79
C VAL A 25 -18.41 -11.41 0.69
N ARG A 26 -19.48 -12.00 1.24
CA ARG A 26 -19.76 -11.92 2.68
C ARG A 26 -18.62 -12.53 3.50
N ALA A 27 -18.11 -13.70 3.05
CA ALA A 27 -16.99 -14.37 3.71
C ALA A 27 -15.69 -13.58 3.58
N LEU A 28 -15.41 -12.98 2.39
CA LEU A 28 -14.28 -12.08 2.19
C LEU A 28 -14.36 -10.86 3.13
N TYR A 29 -15.52 -10.25 3.22
CA TYR A 29 -15.79 -9.13 4.13
C TYR A 29 -15.55 -9.51 5.59
N ALA A 30 -16.11 -10.61 6.05
CA ALA A 30 -16.01 -11.05 7.44
C ALA A 30 -14.56 -11.34 7.85
N GLU A 31 -13.80 -12.00 6.99
CA GLU A 31 -12.45 -12.48 7.30
C GLU A 31 -11.37 -11.42 7.08
N TYR A 32 -11.45 -10.65 5.98
CA TYR A 32 -10.37 -9.74 5.55
C TYR A 32 -10.78 -8.26 5.58
N GLY A 33 -12.08 -7.97 5.69
CA GLY A 33 -12.63 -6.61 5.69
C GLY A 33 -12.08 -5.73 6.80
N PRO A 34 -11.97 -6.20 8.06
CA PRO A 34 -11.41 -5.38 9.13
C PRO A 34 -10.00 -4.85 8.84
N GLY A 35 -9.14 -5.68 8.21
CA GLY A 35 -7.79 -5.27 7.84
C GLY A 35 -7.76 -4.22 6.73
N ALA A 36 -8.63 -4.35 5.73
CA ALA A 36 -8.76 -3.35 4.67
C ALA A 36 -9.33 -2.03 5.21
N LEU A 37 -10.32 -2.09 6.10
CA LEU A 37 -10.91 -0.92 6.74
C LEU A 37 -9.90 -0.19 7.65
N ALA A 38 -9.09 -0.92 8.41
CA ALA A 38 -8.01 -0.34 9.21
C ALA A 38 -7.02 0.43 8.32
N LEU A 39 -6.58 -0.18 7.21
CA LEU A 39 -5.69 0.48 6.24
C LEU A 39 -6.30 1.78 5.67
N LEU A 40 -7.60 1.78 5.36
CA LEU A 40 -8.28 2.98 4.87
C LEU A 40 -8.36 4.07 5.94
N ARG A 41 -8.65 3.71 7.21
CA ARG A 41 -8.69 4.65 8.34
C ARG A 41 -7.33 5.27 8.64
N ASP A 42 -6.26 4.52 8.48
CA ASP A 42 -4.89 5.03 8.64
C ASP A 42 -4.49 5.98 7.49
N THR A 43 -5.16 5.85 6.34
CA THR A 43 -4.81 6.59 5.13
C THR A 43 -5.71 7.80 4.91
N ILE A 44 -7.02 7.68 5.18
CA ILE A 44 -8.05 8.69 4.91
C ILE A 44 -8.51 9.28 6.24
N ARG A 45 -8.32 10.59 6.45
CA ARG A 45 -8.69 11.28 7.70
C ARG A 45 -10.19 11.45 7.87
N ASP A 46 -10.92 11.56 6.77
CA ASP A 46 -12.38 11.76 6.76
C ASP A 46 -13.10 10.43 6.91
N ARG A 47 -13.78 10.23 8.04
CA ARG A 47 -14.49 8.98 8.34
C ARG A 47 -15.61 8.64 7.35
N SER A 48 -16.33 9.64 6.85
CA SER A 48 -17.39 9.40 5.87
C SER A 48 -16.81 8.92 4.54
N ALA A 49 -15.69 9.49 4.13
CA ALA A 49 -14.98 9.07 2.94
C ALA A 49 -14.40 7.65 3.07
N VAL A 50 -14.01 7.23 4.27
CA VAL A 50 -13.54 5.85 4.52
C VAL A 50 -14.60 4.83 4.17
N GLU A 51 -15.86 5.07 4.58
CA GLU A 51 -16.97 4.16 4.30
C GLU A 51 -17.29 4.09 2.81
N ASP A 52 -17.32 5.22 2.12
CA ASP A 52 -17.56 5.29 0.68
C ASP A 52 -16.45 4.56 -0.11
N VAL A 53 -15.20 4.81 0.24
CA VAL A 53 -14.06 4.14 -0.39
C VAL A 53 -14.06 2.64 -0.08
N TYR A 54 -14.45 2.26 1.12
CA TYR A 54 -14.54 0.85 1.49
C TYR A 54 -15.61 0.08 0.68
N GLN A 55 -16.77 0.70 0.43
CA GLN A 55 -17.78 0.14 -0.48
C GLN A 55 -17.22 -0.05 -1.89
N GLN A 56 -16.44 0.92 -2.40
CA GLN A 56 -15.78 0.80 -3.70
C GLN A 56 -14.76 -0.34 -3.73
N VAL A 57 -14.01 -0.55 -2.64
CA VAL A 57 -13.08 -1.70 -2.50
C VAL A 57 -13.82 -3.02 -2.62
N LEU A 58 -14.96 -3.16 -1.93
CA LEU A 58 -15.76 -4.40 -1.98
C LEU A 58 -16.35 -4.64 -3.38
N LEU A 59 -16.85 -3.59 -4.02
CA LEU A 59 -17.38 -3.69 -5.38
C LEU A 59 -16.28 -4.10 -6.37
N GLU A 60 -15.09 -3.51 -6.27
CA GLU A 60 -13.96 -3.89 -7.12
C GLU A 60 -13.49 -5.31 -6.84
N ALA A 61 -13.41 -5.71 -5.59
CA ALA A 61 -13.09 -7.09 -5.22
C ALA A 61 -14.09 -8.09 -5.82
N TRP A 62 -15.38 -7.74 -5.82
CA TRP A 62 -16.42 -8.53 -6.50
C TRP A 62 -16.20 -8.60 -8.01
N GLN A 63 -15.97 -7.47 -8.65
CA GLN A 63 -15.78 -7.39 -10.11
C GLN A 63 -14.52 -8.14 -10.57
N ARG A 64 -13.41 -8.00 -9.82
CA ARG A 64 -12.11 -8.57 -10.14
C ARG A 64 -11.89 -9.97 -9.55
N GLY A 65 -12.81 -10.48 -8.77
CA GLY A 65 -12.69 -11.77 -8.09
C GLY A 65 -12.39 -12.94 -9.04
N ARG A 66 -12.83 -12.88 -10.30
CA ARG A 66 -12.51 -13.87 -11.34
C ARG A 66 -11.02 -13.95 -11.68
N SER A 67 -10.31 -12.84 -11.61
CA SER A 67 -8.88 -12.75 -11.93
C SER A 67 -7.97 -12.98 -10.71
N PHE A 68 -8.55 -13.22 -9.54
CA PHE A 68 -7.75 -13.54 -8.35
C PHE A 68 -7.07 -14.89 -8.50
N ASP A 69 -5.74 -14.88 -8.34
CA ASP A 69 -4.89 -16.07 -8.38
C ASP A 69 -4.24 -16.29 -6.99
N PRO A 70 -4.65 -17.33 -6.25
CA PRO A 70 -4.08 -17.65 -4.95
C PRO A 70 -2.60 -18.08 -5.02
N ALA A 71 -2.07 -18.43 -6.20
CA ALA A 71 -0.66 -18.71 -6.37
C ALA A 71 0.19 -17.43 -6.36
N ARG A 72 -0.38 -16.29 -6.79
CA ARG A 72 0.32 -15.00 -6.89
C ARG A 72 0.25 -14.18 -5.60
N ALA A 73 -0.90 -14.16 -4.91
CA ALA A 73 -1.08 -13.37 -3.69
C ALA A 73 -2.06 -14.04 -2.73
N SER A 74 -1.97 -13.75 -1.41
CA SER A 74 -3.04 -14.08 -0.46
C SER A 74 -4.24 -13.15 -0.67
N LEU A 75 -5.45 -13.58 -0.28
CA LEU A 75 -6.65 -12.71 -0.30
C LEU A 75 -6.45 -11.45 0.53
N ARG A 76 -5.75 -11.56 1.66
CA ARG A 76 -5.38 -10.39 2.49
C ARG A 76 -4.56 -9.38 1.70
N THR A 77 -3.49 -9.83 1.06
CA THR A 77 -2.59 -8.96 0.28
C THR A 77 -3.31 -8.37 -0.93
N TRP A 78 -4.11 -9.18 -1.62
CA TRP A 78 -4.87 -8.76 -2.78
C TRP A 78 -5.92 -7.69 -2.42
N LEU A 79 -6.71 -7.89 -1.36
CA LEU A 79 -7.69 -6.93 -0.90
C LEU A 79 -7.02 -5.62 -0.40
N ALA A 80 -5.89 -5.74 0.31
CA ALA A 80 -5.10 -4.58 0.73
C ALA A 80 -4.57 -3.78 -0.47
N THR A 81 -4.21 -4.43 -1.57
CA THR A 81 -3.77 -3.75 -2.80
C THR A 81 -4.92 -2.94 -3.42
N ILE A 82 -6.12 -3.52 -3.49
CA ILE A 82 -7.32 -2.81 -3.95
C ILE A 82 -7.63 -1.62 -3.04
N ALA A 83 -7.59 -1.82 -1.71
CA ALA A 83 -7.86 -0.76 -0.74
C ALA A 83 -6.87 0.40 -0.88
N ARG A 84 -5.57 0.11 -1.03
CA ARG A 84 -4.55 1.14 -1.27
C ARG A 84 -4.80 1.91 -2.55
N SER A 85 -5.07 1.22 -3.65
CA SER A 85 -5.37 1.87 -4.94
C SER A 85 -6.55 2.83 -4.80
N ARG A 86 -7.64 2.41 -4.15
CA ARG A 86 -8.83 3.26 -3.95
C ARG A 86 -8.57 4.44 -3.01
N ALA A 87 -7.77 4.23 -1.96
CA ALA A 87 -7.34 5.33 -1.08
C ALA A 87 -6.54 6.38 -1.85
N ILE A 88 -5.58 5.94 -2.67
CA ILE A 88 -4.77 6.82 -3.52
C ILE A 88 -5.66 7.59 -4.49
N ASP A 89 -6.58 6.91 -5.20
CA ASP A 89 -7.51 7.55 -6.14
C ASP A 89 -8.38 8.61 -5.44
N HIS A 90 -8.85 8.32 -4.21
CA HIS A 90 -9.60 9.26 -3.41
C HIS A 90 -8.78 10.50 -3.04
N LEU A 91 -7.54 10.31 -2.58
CA LEU A 91 -6.65 11.40 -2.19
C LEU A 91 -6.24 12.26 -3.40
N ARG A 92 -5.97 11.63 -4.55
CA ARG A 92 -5.61 12.33 -5.79
C ARG A 92 -6.74 13.23 -6.30
N ARG A 93 -8.00 12.84 -6.17
CA ARG A 93 -9.14 13.68 -6.59
C ARG A 93 -9.28 14.96 -5.76
N ARG A 94 -8.79 14.95 -4.51
CA ARG A 94 -8.87 16.11 -3.59
C ARG A 94 -7.73 17.10 -3.75
N VAL A 95 -6.64 16.72 -4.39
CA VAL A 95 -5.47 17.58 -4.60
C VAL A 95 -5.19 17.65 -6.10
N PRO A 96 -5.45 18.80 -6.76
CA PRO A 96 -5.00 19.03 -8.13
C PRO A 96 -3.48 18.85 -8.21
N GLU A 97 -3.01 18.06 -9.17
CA GLU A 97 -1.57 17.83 -9.35
C GLU A 97 -0.87 19.12 -9.79
N PRO A 98 0.06 19.69 -9.00
CA PRO A 98 1.11 20.51 -9.57
C PRO A 98 2.10 19.57 -10.25
N HIS A 99 2.31 19.72 -11.53
CA HIS A 99 3.37 19.04 -12.26
C HIS A 99 4.72 19.56 -11.75
N ASP A 100 5.32 18.90 -10.77
CA ASP A 100 6.72 19.13 -10.39
C ASP A 100 7.58 18.10 -11.15
N PRO A 101 8.53 18.54 -12.03
CA PRO A 101 9.43 17.63 -12.73
C PRO A 101 10.22 16.70 -11.79
N ALA A 102 10.40 17.07 -10.52
CA ALA A 102 11.03 16.22 -9.51
C ALA A 102 10.16 15.00 -9.10
N ASP A 103 8.87 15.01 -9.45
CA ASP A 103 7.98 13.87 -9.25
C ASP A 103 8.14 12.78 -10.33
N ALA A 104 8.90 13.03 -11.40
CA ALA A 104 9.20 12.04 -12.47
C ALA A 104 9.93 10.79 -11.95
N TYR A 105 10.60 10.86 -10.81
CA TYR A 105 11.11 9.68 -10.11
C TYR A 105 10.00 8.81 -9.47
N GLY A 106 8.77 9.32 -9.41
CA GLY A 106 7.60 8.58 -8.93
C GLY A 106 6.93 7.68 -9.98
N ASP A 107 7.12 7.99 -11.26
CA ASP A 107 6.52 7.23 -12.38
C ASP A 107 7.14 5.84 -12.58
N LEU A 108 8.31 5.57 -12.03
CA LEU A 108 8.88 4.22 -11.99
C LEU A 108 8.09 3.24 -11.09
N ALA A 109 7.18 3.75 -10.25
CA ALA A 109 6.35 2.92 -9.36
C ALA A 109 4.91 2.73 -9.87
N THR A 110 4.45 3.52 -10.88
CA THR A 110 3.07 3.46 -11.40
C THR A 110 2.95 2.87 -12.80
N GLY A 111 4.06 2.66 -13.49
CA GLY A 111 4.10 1.99 -14.80
C GLY A 111 4.37 0.52 -14.65
N GLY A 112 3.38 -0.30 -14.89
CA GLY A 112 3.41 -1.73 -15.19
C GLY A 112 4.44 -2.59 -14.47
N SER A 113 3.99 -3.63 -13.80
CA SER A 113 4.79 -4.80 -13.42
C SER A 113 6.12 -4.47 -12.73
N SER A 114 6.11 -3.71 -11.66
CA SER A 114 7.18 -3.79 -10.69
C SER A 114 7.09 -5.15 -10.02
N GLU A 115 7.57 -6.15 -10.71
CA GLU A 115 8.12 -7.29 -10.01
C GLU A 115 9.31 -6.77 -9.21
N PRO A 116 9.47 -7.21 -8.06
CA PRO A 116 9.42 -6.39 -6.86
C PRO A 116 10.79 -6.32 -6.26
N VAL A 117 11.35 -5.16 -6.25
CA VAL A 117 12.34 -4.80 -5.21
C VAL A 117 11.73 -5.01 -3.81
N THR A 118 10.41 -4.98 -3.69
CA THR A 118 9.66 -5.28 -2.47
C THR A 118 9.50 -6.78 -2.16
N GLN A 119 9.83 -7.69 -3.04
CA GLN A 119 9.83 -9.14 -2.74
C GLN A 119 11.20 -9.63 -2.23
N LEU A 120 12.26 -8.87 -2.42
CA LEU A 120 13.61 -9.22 -1.98
C LEU A 120 13.96 -8.69 -0.59
N LEU A 121 13.29 -7.65 -0.12
CA LEU A 121 13.33 -7.26 1.27
C LEU A 121 12.18 -7.98 1.97
N ASP A 122 12.48 -8.97 2.81
CA ASP A 122 11.52 -9.55 3.72
C ASP A 122 10.74 -8.40 4.37
N ARG A 123 9.39 -8.49 4.41
CA ARG A 123 8.55 -7.46 5.04
C ARG A 123 9.02 -7.12 6.46
N VAL A 124 9.55 -8.09 7.16
CA VAL A 124 10.14 -7.94 8.49
C VAL A 124 11.35 -6.98 8.45
N THR A 125 12.22 -7.13 7.46
CA THR A 125 13.40 -6.26 7.32
C THR A 125 13.02 -4.81 7.00
N LEU A 126 12.01 -4.59 6.12
CA LEU A 126 11.56 -3.24 5.80
C LEU A 126 10.89 -2.54 7.00
N GLU A 127 10.03 -3.25 7.73
CA GLU A 127 9.40 -2.69 8.93
C GLU A 127 10.44 -2.35 10.01
N GLN A 128 11.44 -3.21 10.23
CA GLN A 128 12.56 -2.95 11.15
C GLN A 128 13.40 -1.74 10.73
N LEU A 129 13.65 -1.56 9.42
CA LEU A 129 14.35 -0.38 8.92
C LEU A 129 13.52 0.90 9.10
N LEU A 130 12.21 0.82 8.89
CA LEU A 130 11.31 1.96 9.10
C LEU A 130 11.22 2.35 10.58
N GLU A 131 11.25 1.40 11.52
CA GLU A 131 11.26 1.67 12.97
C GLU A 131 12.51 2.44 13.44
N ARG A 132 13.60 2.37 12.67
CA ARG A 132 14.86 3.11 12.95
C ARG A 132 14.85 4.55 12.41
N LEU A 133 13.83 4.93 11.64
CA LEU A 133 13.66 6.29 11.13
C LEU A 133 12.89 7.17 12.13
N PRO A 134 13.13 8.50 12.14
CA PRO A 134 12.25 9.44 12.82
C PRO A 134 10.79 9.31 12.33
N VAL A 135 9.85 9.48 13.24
CA VAL A 135 8.41 9.28 12.98
C VAL A 135 7.91 10.11 11.79
N GLU A 136 8.41 11.32 11.64
CA GLU A 136 8.04 12.24 10.56
C GLU A 136 8.60 11.79 9.20
N GLU A 137 9.73 11.06 9.20
CA GLU A 137 10.32 10.47 8.00
C GLU A 137 9.58 9.19 7.62
N VAL A 138 9.17 8.37 8.60
CA VAL A 138 8.34 7.17 8.37
C VAL A 138 7.02 7.54 7.70
N GLU A 139 6.33 8.59 8.18
CA GLU A 139 5.08 9.06 7.60
C GLU A 139 5.25 9.41 6.11
N VAL A 140 6.26 10.21 5.77
CA VAL A 140 6.52 10.61 4.39
C VAL A 140 6.88 9.41 3.50
N VAL A 141 7.68 8.47 4.00
CA VAL A 141 8.02 7.23 3.28
C VAL A 141 6.77 6.40 3.02
N ARG A 142 5.92 6.20 4.01
CA ARG A 142 4.68 5.44 3.84
C ARG A 142 3.76 6.09 2.81
N LEU A 143 3.52 7.39 2.92
CA LEU A 143 2.68 8.13 1.99
C LEU A 143 3.24 8.09 0.56
N ARG A 144 4.55 8.22 0.39
CA ARG A 144 5.20 8.21 -0.92
C ARG A 144 5.19 6.83 -1.58
N TRP A 145 5.71 5.80 -0.89
CA TRP A 145 5.97 4.50 -1.50
C TRP A 145 4.87 3.47 -1.26
N GLN A 146 4.16 3.52 -0.14
CA GLN A 146 3.03 2.61 0.06
C GLN A 146 1.75 3.12 -0.60
N LEU A 147 1.56 4.45 -0.63
CA LEU A 147 0.36 5.08 -1.19
C LEU A 147 0.60 5.81 -2.51
N GLY A 148 1.85 5.88 -3.00
CA GLY A 148 2.18 6.49 -4.29
C GLY A 148 1.85 7.98 -4.39
N MET A 149 1.79 8.70 -3.27
CA MET A 149 1.48 10.13 -3.26
C MET A 149 2.66 10.95 -3.76
N SER A 150 2.38 12.01 -4.54
CA SER A 150 3.39 13.03 -4.87
C SER A 150 3.78 13.84 -3.63
N GLN A 151 4.93 14.50 -3.65
CA GLN A 151 5.36 15.33 -2.52
C GLN A 151 4.39 16.48 -2.25
N ALA A 152 3.78 17.03 -3.31
CA ALA A 152 2.74 18.04 -3.19
C ALA A 152 1.46 17.49 -2.54
N GLN A 153 1.06 16.27 -2.90
CA GLN A 153 -0.07 15.58 -2.27
C GLN A 153 0.21 15.27 -0.79
N ILE A 154 1.43 14.85 -0.45
CA ILE A 154 1.85 14.65 0.93
C ILE A 154 1.78 15.96 1.72
N ALA A 155 2.28 17.07 1.16
CA ALA A 155 2.22 18.38 1.79
C ALA A 155 0.77 18.81 2.06
N ALA A 156 -0.12 18.67 1.09
CA ALA A 156 -1.54 18.98 1.24
C ALA A 156 -2.25 18.05 2.24
N HIS A 157 -1.88 16.76 2.26
CA HIS A 157 -2.47 15.77 3.15
C HIS A 157 -2.06 15.96 4.61
N THR A 158 -0.77 16.22 4.85
CA THR A 158 -0.20 16.35 6.19
C THR A 158 -0.31 17.76 6.76
N GLY A 159 -0.52 18.78 5.91
CA GLY A 159 -0.42 20.20 6.26
C GLY A 159 1.02 20.69 6.46
N VAL A 160 2.00 19.85 6.11
CA VAL A 160 3.43 20.20 6.21
C VAL A 160 3.87 20.93 4.95
N PRO A 161 4.68 22.01 5.03
CA PRO A 161 5.18 22.72 3.86
C PRO A 161 5.91 21.78 2.88
N LEU A 162 5.72 21.97 1.56
CA LEU A 162 6.33 21.15 0.52
C LEU A 162 7.87 21.06 0.64
N GLY A 163 8.54 22.16 0.99
CA GLY A 163 9.98 22.15 1.24
C GLY A 163 10.40 21.21 2.37
N THR A 164 9.57 21.12 3.43
CA THR A 164 9.79 20.20 4.54
C THR A 164 9.54 18.76 4.13
N VAL A 165 8.52 18.49 3.32
CA VAL A 165 8.27 17.15 2.76
C VAL A 165 9.46 16.71 1.89
N LYS A 166 9.98 17.61 1.03
CA LYS A 166 11.16 17.35 0.20
C LYS A 166 12.39 16.99 1.05
N SER A 167 12.67 17.78 2.08
CA SER A 167 13.83 17.53 2.95
C SER A 167 13.69 16.26 3.79
N ARG A 168 12.51 15.96 4.33
CA ARG A 168 12.22 14.70 5.06
C ARG A 168 12.38 13.50 4.14
N THR A 169 11.85 13.56 2.90
CA THR A 169 12.00 12.50 1.91
C THR A 169 13.47 12.22 1.60
N ALA A 170 14.26 13.26 1.34
CA ALA A 170 15.68 13.12 1.04
C ALA A 170 16.49 12.58 2.24
N SER A 171 16.16 13.01 3.45
CA SER A 171 16.78 12.53 4.68
C SER A 171 16.46 11.06 4.93
N ALA A 172 15.19 10.66 4.82
CA ALA A 172 14.75 9.27 4.97
C ALA A 172 15.49 8.34 4.00
N LEU A 173 15.55 8.69 2.71
CA LEU A 173 16.26 7.90 1.70
C LEU A 173 17.74 7.74 2.00
N ARG A 174 18.39 8.80 2.46
CA ARG A 174 19.80 8.77 2.82
C ARG A 174 20.05 7.81 4.00
N ARG A 175 19.19 7.86 5.05
CA ARG A 175 19.26 6.96 6.20
C ARG A 175 19.02 5.51 5.82
N LEU A 176 17.97 5.24 5.02
CA LEU A 176 17.65 3.89 4.56
C LEU A 176 18.80 3.29 3.73
N ARG A 177 19.44 4.09 2.86
CA ARG A 177 20.62 3.64 2.11
C ARG A 177 21.76 3.26 3.03
N ALA A 178 22.10 4.11 4.01
CA ALA A 178 23.17 3.83 4.96
C ALA A 178 22.90 2.53 5.75
N MET A 179 21.65 2.34 6.23
CA MET A 179 21.27 1.12 6.95
C MET A 179 21.39 -0.14 6.09
N LEU A 180 21.01 -0.07 4.81
CA LEU A 180 21.12 -1.19 3.87
C LEU A 180 22.58 -1.50 3.51
N GLU A 181 23.45 -0.51 3.46
CA GLU A 181 24.88 -0.68 3.24
C GLU A 181 25.55 -1.34 4.46
N GLU A 182 25.17 -0.95 5.68
CA GLU A 182 25.62 -1.59 6.93
C GLU A 182 25.25 -3.07 6.97
N GLU A 183 24.01 -3.43 6.60
CA GLU A 183 23.54 -4.83 6.60
C GLU A 183 24.19 -5.69 5.48
N ARG A 184 24.66 -5.06 4.41
CA ARG A 184 25.35 -5.75 3.30
C ARG A 184 26.83 -6.01 3.54
N THR A 185 27.43 -5.37 4.54
CA THR A 185 28.84 -5.58 4.89
C THR A 185 28.92 -6.69 5.94
N PRO A 186 29.24 -7.95 5.57
CA PRO A 186 29.46 -9.00 6.55
C PRO A 186 30.66 -8.60 7.42
N LEU A 187 30.51 -8.75 8.73
CA LEU A 187 31.58 -8.65 9.69
C LEU A 187 32.71 -9.61 9.25
N SER A 188 33.85 -9.03 8.85
CA SER A 188 35.09 -9.76 8.58
C SER A 188 35.68 -10.28 9.89
#